data_7cf14d56b6d953d7f82df8d6834715eb
#
_entry.id   7cf14d56b6d953d7f82df8d6834715eb
#
_cell.length_a   1.000
_cell.length_b   1.000
_cell.length_c   1.000
_cell.angle_alpha   90.00
_cell.angle_beta   90.00
_cell.angle_gamma   90.00
#
_symmetry.space_group_name_H-M   'P 1'
#
loop_
_entity.id
_entity.type
_entity.pdbx_description
1 polymer ?
#
loop_
_entity_poly.entity_id
_entity_poly.type
_entity_poly.pdbx_seq_one_letter_code
_entity_poly.pdbx_strand_id
1 'polypeptide(L)'
;MQMSDTGTRSPLMRAPLQAFNPSDIGRPIKVEAKQLSFYYQNGYQAIKNVDLGLRDRTVTAFIGPSGCGKSTLLRIFNRMYDLYPGQKVKGEVLLDGRDILNPSEDLNRLRAKIGMVFQKPTPFPMSIYENIAFGIRLYERLSKPDMDNRVEAALQEAALWGEVKDKLHQSGLGLSGGQQQRLCIARAIAVKPSVLLLDEPASALDPISTSKLEELIETLRSTYCIAIVTHNLHQAARISQYTAFMYLGELVEFDRTEVIFSAPGDQRTSDYVTGRFG
;
A
#
# COMPACT_ATOMS: atom_id res chain seq x y z
N MET A 1 -47.56 6.05 -22.70
CA MET A 1 -47.21 5.36 -21.45
C MET A 1 -45.69 5.34 -21.41
N GLN A 2 -45.09 6.43 -20.85
CA GLN A 2 -43.63 6.60 -20.76
C GLN A 2 -43.16 5.87 -19.51
N MET A 3 -42.37 4.83 -19.68
CA MET A 3 -41.64 4.19 -18.57
C MET A 3 -40.45 5.10 -18.21
N SER A 4 -40.51 5.73 -17.07
CA SER A 4 -39.41 6.45 -16.46
C SER A 4 -38.41 5.42 -15.91
N ASP A 5 -37.28 5.27 -16.61
CA ASP A 5 -36.13 4.52 -16.16
C ASP A 5 -35.45 5.28 -15.00
N THR A 6 -35.88 5.00 -13.76
CA THR A 6 -35.18 5.42 -12.56
C THR A 6 -34.11 4.40 -12.24
N GLY A 7 -33.02 4.44 -13.03
CA GLY A 7 -31.79 3.69 -12.72
C GLY A 7 -31.29 4.08 -11.33
N THR A 8 -31.55 3.26 -10.35
CA THR A 8 -31.00 3.37 -8.98
C THR A 8 -29.50 3.19 -9.07
N ARG A 9 -28.76 4.32 -9.12
CA ARG A 9 -27.30 4.30 -9.01
C ARG A 9 -26.90 3.63 -7.71
N SER A 10 -25.96 2.68 -7.79
CA SER A 10 -25.39 1.97 -6.65
C SER A 10 -24.94 2.96 -5.55
N PRO A 11 -25.11 2.62 -4.26
CA PRO A 11 -24.60 3.44 -3.14
C PRO A 11 -23.11 3.81 -3.26
N LEU A 12 -22.31 2.97 -3.91
CA LEU A 12 -20.88 3.22 -4.17
C LEU A 12 -20.65 4.40 -5.13
N MET A 13 -21.58 4.68 -6.04
CA MET A 13 -21.51 5.86 -6.93
C MET A 13 -21.77 7.19 -6.21
N ARG A 14 -22.16 7.17 -4.92
CA ARG A 14 -22.36 8.37 -4.09
C ARG A 14 -21.15 8.72 -3.23
N ALA A 15 -20.12 7.85 -3.15
CA ALA A 15 -18.90 8.17 -2.44
C ALA A 15 -18.17 9.28 -3.21
N PRO A 16 -17.65 10.32 -2.52
CA PRO A 16 -16.80 11.30 -3.17
C PRO A 16 -15.56 10.58 -3.71
N LEU A 17 -15.40 10.59 -5.03
CA LEU A 17 -14.17 10.13 -5.66
C LEU A 17 -13.07 11.14 -5.37
N GLN A 18 -11.84 10.67 -5.24
CA GLN A 18 -10.71 11.57 -5.16
C GLN A 18 -10.61 12.37 -6.45
N ALA A 19 -10.48 13.69 -6.32
CA ALA A 19 -10.30 14.56 -7.47
C ALA A 19 -9.01 14.20 -8.20
N PHE A 20 -9.14 13.79 -9.44
CA PHE A 20 -8.00 13.45 -10.28
C PHE A 20 -7.22 14.72 -10.64
N ASN A 21 -5.92 14.75 -10.33
CA ASN A 21 -5.05 15.84 -10.76
C ASN A 21 -4.41 15.46 -12.11
N PRO A 22 -4.63 16.24 -13.20
CA PRO A 22 -4.03 15.95 -14.50
C PRO A 22 -2.50 15.82 -14.47
N SER A 23 -1.81 16.44 -13.51
CA SER A 23 -0.36 16.29 -13.31
C SER A 23 0.07 14.87 -12.92
N ASP A 24 -0.86 14.01 -12.47
CA ASP A 24 -0.56 12.62 -12.09
C ASP A 24 -0.42 11.70 -13.31
N ILE A 25 -0.96 12.09 -14.50
CA ILE A 25 -0.89 11.29 -15.73
C ILE A 25 0.55 11.11 -16.22
N GLY A 26 1.35 12.17 -16.15
CA GLY A 26 2.72 12.20 -16.71
C GLY A 26 3.80 11.69 -15.74
N ARG A 27 3.43 11.23 -14.52
CA ARG A 27 4.42 10.76 -13.54
C ARG A 27 5.10 9.47 -14.02
N PRO A 28 6.42 9.34 -13.84
CA PRO A 28 7.15 8.16 -14.26
C PRO A 28 6.68 6.92 -13.49
N ILE A 29 6.82 5.76 -14.13
CA ILE A 29 6.60 4.48 -13.47
C ILE A 29 7.76 4.24 -12.49
N LYS A 30 7.43 4.03 -11.22
CA LYS A 30 8.38 3.75 -10.14
C LYS A 30 8.63 2.26 -9.98
N VAL A 31 7.56 1.46 -9.97
CA VAL A 31 7.63 0.00 -9.93
C VAL A 31 6.86 -0.54 -11.12
N GLU A 32 7.47 -1.44 -11.89
CA GLU A 32 6.85 -2.05 -13.07
C GLU A 32 6.94 -3.58 -12.94
N ALA A 33 5.80 -4.25 -13.04
CA ALA A 33 5.71 -5.70 -13.16
C ALA A 33 5.46 -6.06 -14.62
N LYS A 34 6.22 -7.03 -15.18
CA LYS A 34 6.08 -7.52 -16.54
C LYS A 34 5.91 -9.02 -16.57
N GLN A 35 4.80 -9.48 -17.12
CA GLN A 35 4.42 -10.90 -17.24
C GLN A 35 4.63 -11.65 -15.92
N LEU A 36 4.31 -10.99 -14.81
CA LEU A 36 4.59 -11.45 -13.46
C LEU A 36 3.70 -12.63 -13.10
N SER A 37 4.30 -13.74 -12.74
CA SER A 37 3.60 -14.94 -12.24
C SER A 37 4.25 -15.43 -10.95
N PHE A 38 3.42 -15.93 -10.03
CA PHE A 38 3.89 -16.40 -8.74
C PHE A 38 3.26 -17.73 -8.35
N TYR A 39 4.09 -18.62 -7.79
CA TYR A 39 3.71 -19.97 -7.38
C TYR A 39 4.11 -20.21 -5.93
N TYR A 40 3.17 -20.69 -5.12
CA TYR A 40 3.46 -21.21 -3.78
C TYR A 40 4.18 -22.55 -3.85
N GLN A 41 4.75 -22.97 -2.72
CA GLN A 41 5.47 -24.25 -2.60
C GLN A 41 4.66 -25.48 -3.06
N ASN A 42 3.35 -25.47 -2.84
CA ASN A 42 2.43 -26.53 -3.28
C ASN A 42 2.10 -26.52 -4.77
N GLY A 43 2.73 -25.64 -5.54
CA GLY A 43 2.47 -25.47 -6.99
C GLY A 43 1.27 -24.60 -7.34
N TYR A 44 0.49 -24.11 -6.35
CA TYR A 44 -0.62 -23.22 -6.62
C TYR A 44 -0.15 -21.88 -7.20
N GLN A 45 -0.66 -21.53 -8.38
CA GLN A 45 -0.37 -20.25 -9.04
C GLN A 45 -1.27 -19.15 -8.50
N ALA A 46 -0.70 -18.26 -7.69
CA ALA A 46 -1.44 -17.18 -7.03
C ALA A 46 -1.44 -15.86 -7.83
N ILE A 47 -0.47 -15.66 -8.72
CA ILE A 47 -0.40 -14.51 -9.65
C ILE A 47 -0.17 -15.06 -11.06
N LYS A 48 -0.91 -14.55 -12.03
CA LYS A 48 -0.96 -15.07 -13.39
C LYS A 48 -0.70 -13.96 -14.39
N ASN A 49 0.52 -13.90 -14.91
CA ASN A 49 0.92 -13.04 -16.03
C ASN A 49 0.46 -11.57 -15.88
N VAL A 50 0.77 -10.95 -14.73
CA VAL A 50 0.36 -9.58 -14.42
C VAL A 50 1.34 -8.59 -15.01
N ASP A 51 0.82 -7.62 -15.77
CA ASP A 51 1.51 -6.42 -16.25
C ASP A 51 0.94 -5.19 -15.53
N LEU A 52 1.77 -4.44 -14.81
CA LEU A 52 1.33 -3.34 -13.96
C LEU A 52 2.44 -2.30 -13.76
N GLY A 53 2.09 -1.02 -13.83
CA GLY A 53 3.00 0.10 -13.53
C GLY A 53 2.50 0.98 -12.38
N LEU A 54 3.20 1.00 -11.25
CA LEU A 54 2.95 1.94 -10.15
C LEU A 54 3.67 3.26 -10.45
N ARG A 55 2.94 4.36 -10.44
CA ARG A 55 3.50 5.69 -10.74
C ARG A 55 4.07 6.36 -9.50
N ASP A 56 5.16 7.10 -9.68
CA ASP A 56 5.79 7.87 -8.62
C ASP A 56 4.81 8.89 -8.00
N ARG A 57 4.85 9.03 -6.67
CA ARG A 57 4.01 9.97 -5.92
C ARG A 57 2.51 9.89 -6.24
N THR A 58 2.01 8.68 -6.41
CA THR A 58 0.58 8.37 -6.52
C THR A 58 0.23 7.23 -5.58
N VAL A 59 -1.05 7.12 -5.25
CA VAL A 59 -1.61 5.95 -4.57
C VAL A 59 -2.27 5.04 -5.60
N THR A 60 -1.84 3.78 -5.66
CA THR A 60 -2.54 2.72 -6.41
C THR A 60 -3.22 1.79 -5.43
N ALA A 61 -4.55 1.69 -5.52
CA ALA A 61 -5.33 0.75 -4.72
C ALA A 61 -5.49 -0.59 -5.44
N PHE A 62 -5.25 -1.68 -4.72
CA PHE A 62 -5.54 -3.04 -5.16
C PHE A 62 -6.84 -3.50 -4.52
N ILE A 63 -7.87 -3.74 -5.33
CA ILE A 63 -9.19 -4.23 -4.91
C ILE A 63 -9.47 -5.60 -5.50
N GLY A 64 -10.43 -6.31 -4.93
CA GLY A 64 -10.84 -7.65 -5.38
C GLY A 64 -11.21 -8.56 -4.21
N PRO A 65 -11.82 -9.72 -4.47
CA PRO A 65 -12.22 -10.68 -3.44
C PRO A 65 -11.06 -11.16 -2.58
N SER A 66 -11.38 -11.67 -1.39
CA SER A 66 -10.37 -12.30 -0.52
C SER A 66 -9.70 -13.49 -1.24
N GLY A 67 -8.39 -13.63 -1.07
CA GLY A 67 -7.62 -14.71 -1.68
C GLY A 67 -7.29 -14.55 -3.17
N CYS A 68 -7.67 -13.46 -3.85
CA CYS A 68 -7.39 -13.26 -5.28
C CYS A 68 -5.92 -12.89 -5.60
N GLY A 69 -5.02 -12.75 -4.60
CA GLY A 69 -3.60 -12.53 -4.82
C GLY A 69 -3.05 -11.14 -4.48
N LYS A 70 -3.87 -10.17 -4.03
CA LYS A 70 -3.45 -8.78 -3.74
C LYS A 70 -2.24 -8.67 -2.81
N SER A 71 -2.34 -9.24 -1.62
CA SER A 71 -1.24 -9.23 -0.64
C SER A 71 -0.02 -10.02 -1.11
N THR A 72 -0.24 -11.07 -1.92
CA THR A 72 0.84 -11.82 -2.55
C THR A 72 1.60 -10.93 -3.52
N LEU A 73 0.90 -10.15 -4.36
CA LEU A 73 1.52 -9.22 -5.30
C LEU A 73 2.35 -8.15 -4.57
N LEU A 74 1.81 -7.53 -3.49
CA LEU A 74 2.58 -6.59 -2.68
C LEU A 74 3.87 -7.21 -2.15
N ARG A 75 3.82 -8.45 -1.64
CA ARG A 75 4.98 -9.15 -1.07
C ARG A 75 6.03 -9.51 -2.13
N ILE A 76 5.67 -9.58 -3.41
CA ILE A 76 6.64 -9.76 -4.48
C ILE A 76 7.47 -8.48 -4.68
N PHE A 77 6.87 -7.29 -4.59
CA PHE A 77 7.56 -6.03 -4.83
C PHE A 77 8.72 -5.74 -3.85
N ASN A 78 8.69 -6.29 -2.63
CA ASN A 78 9.79 -6.18 -1.68
C ASN A 78 10.51 -7.51 -1.40
N ARG A 79 10.23 -8.55 -2.21
CA ARG A 79 10.79 -9.88 -2.10
C ARG A 79 10.62 -10.53 -0.71
N MET A 80 9.48 -10.24 -0.04
CA MET A 80 9.14 -10.93 1.21
C MET A 80 8.90 -12.44 1.02
N TYR A 81 8.53 -12.86 -0.18
CA TYR A 81 8.36 -14.28 -0.50
C TYR A 81 9.65 -15.10 -0.34
N ASP A 82 10.84 -14.49 -0.49
CA ASP A 82 12.13 -15.18 -0.32
C ASP A 82 12.35 -15.71 1.11
N LEU A 83 11.57 -15.21 2.08
CA LEU A 83 11.58 -15.73 3.45
C LEU A 83 10.90 -17.11 3.57
N TYR A 84 10.20 -17.54 2.54
CA TYR A 84 9.43 -18.80 2.52
C TYR A 84 9.99 -19.75 1.46
N PRO A 85 10.61 -20.86 1.86
CA PRO A 85 11.20 -21.81 0.91
C PRO A 85 10.18 -22.35 -0.09
N GLY A 86 10.64 -22.61 -1.32
CA GLY A 86 9.83 -23.28 -2.36
C GLY A 86 8.87 -22.36 -3.14
N GLN A 87 8.79 -21.08 -2.80
CA GLN A 87 8.05 -20.11 -3.59
C GLN A 87 8.82 -19.71 -4.85
N LYS A 88 8.10 -19.50 -5.96
CA LYS A 88 8.72 -19.19 -7.27
C LYS A 88 8.05 -18.00 -7.93
N VAL A 89 8.87 -17.09 -8.44
CA VAL A 89 8.44 -15.95 -9.28
C VAL A 89 8.94 -16.16 -10.71
N LYS A 90 8.14 -15.77 -11.68
CA LYS A 90 8.49 -15.66 -13.10
C LYS A 90 8.07 -14.28 -13.61
N GLY A 91 8.76 -13.79 -14.64
CA GLY A 91 8.57 -12.44 -15.16
C GLY A 91 9.62 -11.49 -14.59
N GLU A 92 9.35 -10.20 -14.67
CA GLU A 92 10.25 -9.13 -14.21
C GLU A 92 9.52 -8.20 -13.24
N VAL A 93 10.25 -7.65 -12.28
CA VAL A 93 9.82 -6.51 -11.46
C VAL A 93 10.93 -5.47 -11.45
N LEU A 94 10.64 -4.30 -12.00
CA LEU A 94 11.59 -3.21 -12.11
C LEU A 94 11.30 -2.14 -11.07
N LEU A 95 12.31 -1.71 -10.32
CA LEU A 95 12.29 -0.51 -9.48
C LEU A 95 13.20 0.52 -10.12
N ASP A 96 12.65 1.66 -10.56
CA ASP A 96 13.39 2.68 -11.31
C ASP A 96 14.14 2.08 -12.52
N GLY A 97 13.53 1.13 -13.23
CA GLY A 97 14.09 0.45 -14.39
C GLY A 97 15.10 -0.68 -14.09
N ARG A 98 15.43 -0.93 -12.81
CA ARG A 98 16.32 -2.01 -12.37
C ARG A 98 15.54 -3.23 -11.93
N ASP A 99 15.84 -4.40 -12.48
CA ASP A 99 15.20 -5.66 -12.07
C ASP A 99 15.58 -6.05 -10.65
N ILE A 100 14.59 -6.07 -9.77
CA ILE A 100 14.73 -6.44 -8.36
C ILE A 100 14.62 -7.95 -8.11
N LEU A 101 14.24 -8.74 -9.12
CA LEU A 101 14.19 -10.20 -9.01
C LEU A 101 15.57 -10.84 -9.29
N ASN A 102 16.56 -10.06 -9.73
CA ASN A 102 17.90 -10.53 -9.95
C ASN A 102 18.46 -11.19 -8.67
N PRO A 103 19.03 -12.43 -8.75
CA PRO A 103 19.62 -13.11 -7.59
C PRO A 103 20.74 -12.34 -6.88
N SER A 104 21.43 -11.42 -7.58
CA SER A 104 22.48 -10.59 -7.00
C SER A 104 21.98 -9.33 -6.27
N GLU A 105 20.65 -9.09 -6.23
CA GLU A 105 20.09 -7.93 -5.56
C GLU A 105 20.27 -8.02 -4.05
N ASP A 106 20.78 -6.94 -3.45
CA ASP A 106 20.90 -6.80 -1.99
C ASP A 106 19.50 -6.57 -1.38
N LEU A 107 18.95 -7.62 -0.76
CA LEU A 107 17.61 -7.58 -0.17
C LEU A 107 17.48 -6.55 0.96
N ASN A 108 18.53 -6.27 1.70
CA ASN A 108 18.49 -5.27 2.77
C ASN A 108 18.33 -3.86 2.16
N ARG A 109 19.11 -3.56 1.13
CA ARG A 109 19.00 -2.29 0.39
C ARG A 109 17.68 -2.17 -0.35
N LEU A 110 17.19 -3.25 -0.94
CA LEU A 110 15.86 -3.27 -1.57
C LEU A 110 14.77 -2.94 -0.57
N ARG A 111 14.75 -3.62 0.59
CA ARG A 111 13.73 -3.41 1.63
C ARG A 111 13.83 -2.06 2.34
N ALA A 112 15.00 -1.41 2.29
CA ALA A 112 15.12 0.00 2.69
C ALA A 112 14.42 0.95 1.70
N LYS A 113 14.44 0.61 0.38
CA LYS A 113 13.78 1.40 -0.67
C LYS A 113 12.29 1.13 -0.80
N ILE A 114 11.82 -0.06 -0.42
CA ILE A 114 10.42 -0.48 -0.50
C ILE A 114 9.95 -0.88 0.90
N GLY A 115 9.43 0.10 1.63
CA GLY A 115 8.86 -0.10 2.96
C GLY A 115 7.53 -0.86 2.89
N MET A 116 7.22 -1.66 3.91
CA MET A 116 5.95 -2.39 4.00
C MET A 116 5.33 -2.25 5.38
N VAL A 117 4.03 -2.01 5.39
CA VAL A 117 3.17 -1.98 6.58
C VAL A 117 2.11 -3.06 6.43
N PHE A 118 2.01 -3.92 7.44
CA PHE A 118 1.13 -5.08 7.43
C PHE A 118 -0.27 -4.76 7.94
N GLN A 119 -1.21 -5.63 7.64
CA GLN A 119 -2.60 -5.54 8.05
C GLN A 119 -2.75 -5.40 9.58
N LYS A 120 -2.06 -6.25 10.34
CA LYS A 120 -2.02 -6.16 11.80
C LYS A 120 -0.87 -5.25 12.22
N PRO A 121 -1.12 -4.21 13.01
CA PRO A 121 -0.04 -3.40 13.58
C PRO A 121 0.93 -4.30 14.37
N THR A 122 2.20 -4.20 14.06
CA THR A 122 3.27 -4.99 14.70
C THR A 122 4.41 -4.09 15.16
N PRO A 123 4.17 -3.21 16.16
CA PRO A 123 5.28 -2.53 16.81
C PRO A 123 6.24 -3.54 17.42
N PHE A 124 7.53 -3.26 17.38
CA PHE A 124 8.48 -4.08 18.11
C PHE A 124 8.27 -3.92 19.63
N PRO A 125 8.60 -4.92 20.47
CA PRO A 125 8.51 -4.84 21.92
C PRO A 125 9.61 -3.93 22.47
N MET A 126 9.64 -2.70 22.03
CA MET A 126 10.59 -1.63 22.30
C MET A 126 9.84 -0.33 22.57
N SER A 127 10.57 0.70 23.00
CA SER A 127 9.99 2.05 23.13
C SER A 127 9.53 2.61 21.77
N ILE A 128 8.71 3.65 21.80
CA ILE A 128 8.27 4.37 20.60
C ILE A 128 9.49 4.89 19.83
N TYR A 129 10.45 5.49 20.53
CA TYR A 129 11.71 5.96 19.97
C TYR A 129 12.48 4.84 19.26
N GLU A 130 12.69 3.72 19.97
CA GLU A 130 13.47 2.60 19.44
C GLU A 130 12.79 1.91 18.25
N ASN A 131 11.46 1.88 18.18
CA ASN A 131 10.74 1.37 17.02
C ASN A 131 11.15 2.08 15.72
N ILE A 132 11.49 3.37 15.80
CA ILE A 132 11.90 4.18 14.65
C ILE A 132 13.40 4.14 14.46
N ALA A 133 14.16 4.41 15.54
CA ALA A 133 15.61 4.49 15.50
C ALA A 133 16.28 3.17 15.09
N PHE A 134 15.67 2.02 15.39
CA PHE A 134 16.20 0.71 15.04
C PHE A 134 16.43 0.57 13.53
N GLY A 135 15.42 0.90 12.70
CA GLY A 135 15.55 0.82 11.24
C GLY A 135 16.63 1.75 10.70
N ILE A 136 16.72 2.97 11.22
CA ILE A 136 17.71 3.96 10.79
C ILE A 136 19.13 3.45 11.06
N ARG A 137 19.37 2.87 12.25
CA ARG A 137 20.70 2.35 12.63
C ARG A 137 21.20 1.19 11.77
N LEU A 138 20.31 0.48 11.08
CA LEU A 138 20.73 -0.58 10.17
C LEU A 138 21.43 -0.05 8.92
N TYR A 139 21.14 1.19 8.53
CA TYR A 139 21.59 1.77 7.27
C TYR A 139 22.46 3.01 7.45
N GLU A 140 22.30 3.75 8.54
CA GLU A 140 22.95 5.04 8.76
C GLU A 140 23.59 5.09 10.16
N ARG A 141 24.77 5.74 10.24
CA ARG A 141 25.42 6.10 11.51
C ARG A 141 25.20 7.58 11.76
N LEU A 142 24.21 7.91 12.57
CA LEU A 142 23.87 9.28 12.91
C LEU A 142 24.38 9.65 14.30
N SER A 143 24.69 10.94 14.49
CA SER A 143 24.89 11.49 15.84
C SER A 143 23.58 11.42 16.64
N LYS A 144 23.66 11.53 17.98
CA LYS A 144 22.46 11.51 18.81
C LYS A 144 21.45 12.60 18.42
N PRO A 145 21.87 13.89 18.24
CA PRO A 145 20.95 14.94 17.80
C PRO A 145 20.32 14.66 16.44
N ASP A 146 21.09 14.14 15.46
CA ASP A 146 20.56 13.82 14.13
C ASP A 146 19.55 12.67 14.18
N MET A 147 19.80 11.69 15.05
CA MET A 147 18.87 10.59 15.28
C MET A 147 17.56 11.10 15.91
N ASP A 148 17.65 11.97 16.92
CA ASP A 148 16.50 12.56 17.59
C ASP A 148 15.66 13.37 16.58
N ASN A 149 16.29 14.19 15.75
CA ASN A 149 15.63 14.94 14.68
C ASN A 149 14.95 14.00 13.65
N ARG A 150 15.61 12.89 13.29
CA ARG A 150 15.06 11.93 12.33
C ARG A 150 13.83 11.20 12.90
N VAL A 151 13.88 10.81 14.18
CA VAL A 151 12.76 10.19 14.90
C VAL A 151 11.59 11.15 15.01
N GLU A 152 11.84 12.41 15.40
CA GLU A 152 10.81 13.44 15.47
C GLU A 152 10.16 13.65 14.09
N ALA A 153 10.97 13.86 13.05
CA ALA A 153 10.47 14.07 11.69
C ALA A 153 9.58 12.90 11.22
N ALA A 154 10.00 11.65 11.45
CA ALA A 154 9.20 10.48 11.09
C ALA A 154 7.85 10.41 11.85
N LEU A 155 7.85 10.79 13.13
CA LEU A 155 6.61 10.85 13.93
C LEU A 155 5.71 12.01 13.53
N GLN A 156 6.27 13.15 13.12
CA GLN A 156 5.52 14.28 12.58
C GLN A 156 4.89 13.90 11.23
N GLU A 157 5.67 13.33 10.33
CA GLU A 157 5.21 12.89 9.01
C GLU A 157 4.12 11.82 9.11
N ALA A 158 4.18 10.93 10.15
CA ALA A 158 3.15 9.94 10.45
C ALA A 158 1.95 10.51 11.27
N ALA A 159 1.87 11.82 11.45
CA ALA A 159 0.83 12.51 12.25
C ALA A 159 0.68 11.90 13.67
N LEU A 160 1.78 11.50 14.30
CA LEU A 160 1.79 10.84 15.62
C LEU A 160 2.53 11.65 16.69
N TRP A 161 3.43 12.57 16.31
CA TRP A 161 4.28 13.35 17.22
C TRP A 161 3.51 14.01 18.37
N GLY A 162 2.44 14.73 18.06
CA GLY A 162 1.64 15.44 19.06
C GLY A 162 1.04 14.53 20.15
N GLU A 163 0.87 13.24 19.84
CA GLU A 163 0.28 12.26 20.75
C GLU A 163 1.32 11.49 21.59
N VAL A 164 2.61 11.52 21.18
CA VAL A 164 3.64 10.66 21.77
C VAL A 164 4.92 11.36 22.22
N LYS A 165 5.12 12.64 21.90
CA LYS A 165 6.36 13.38 22.19
C LYS A 165 6.80 13.31 23.66
N ASP A 166 5.86 13.28 24.61
CA ASP A 166 6.14 13.27 26.06
C ASP A 166 6.32 11.83 26.62
N LYS A 167 6.22 10.79 25.77
CA LYS A 167 6.30 9.38 26.17
C LYS A 167 7.13 8.51 25.21
N LEU A 168 8.10 9.10 24.51
CA LEU A 168 8.94 8.42 23.50
C LEU A 168 9.66 7.18 24.03
N HIS A 169 10.00 7.15 25.31
CA HIS A 169 10.68 6.03 25.96
C HIS A 169 9.72 4.96 26.53
N GLN A 170 8.39 5.16 26.44
CA GLN A 170 7.42 4.15 26.80
C GLN A 170 7.27 3.12 25.69
N SER A 171 6.76 1.93 26.06
CA SER A 171 6.55 0.82 25.11
C SER A 171 5.58 1.21 23.98
N GLY A 172 5.99 0.93 22.73
CA GLY A 172 5.10 1.07 21.57
C GLY A 172 3.87 0.16 21.60
N LEU A 173 3.93 -0.94 22.34
CA LEU A 173 2.81 -1.86 22.51
C LEU A 173 1.67 -1.28 23.38
N GLY A 174 1.95 -0.26 24.19
CA GLY A 174 0.93 0.42 25.00
C GLY A 174 0.09 1.46 24.25
N LEU A 175 0.34 1.68 22.97
CA LEU A 175 -0.42 2.59 22.12
C LEU A 175 -1.76 1.97 21.69
N SER A 176 -2.75 2.81 21.35
CA SER A 176 -3.99 2.35 20.71
C SER A 176 -3.72 1.74 19.33
N GLY A 177 -4.66 0.94 18.80
CA GLY A 177 -4.49 0.29 17.49
C GLY A 177 -4.15 1.26 16.36
N GLY A 178 -4.85 2.40 16.27
CA GLY A 178 -4.56 3.44 15.29
C GLY A 178 -3.22 4.14 15.49
N GLN A 179 -2.79 4.33 16.76
CA GLN A 179 -1.46 4.86 17.07
C GLN A 179 -0.36 3.84 16.72
N GLN A 180 -0.58 2.56 17.01
CA GLN A 180 0.36 1.49 16.63
C GLN A 180 0.52 1.40 15.10
N GLN A 181 -0.57 1.54 14.35
CA GLN A 181 -0.52 1.53 12.89
C GLN A 181 0.30 2.72 12.37
N ARG A 182 0.05 3.93 12.89
CA ARG A 182 0.85 5.12 12.53
C ARG A 182 2.31 5.01 12.98
N LEU A 183 2.59 4.35 14.11
CA LEU A 183 3.97 4.03 14.52
C LEU A 183 4.66 3.08 13.53
N CYS A 184 3.95 2.07 13.03
CA CYS A 184 4.48 1.17 12.00
C CYS A 184 4.75 1.91 10.68
N ILE A 185 3.91 2.89 10.31
CA ILE A 185 4.15 3.77 9.17
C ILE A 185 5.37 4.67 9.43
N ALA A 186 5.45 5.33 10.60
CA ALA A 186 6.60 6.15 10.99
C ALA A 186 7.91 5.36 10.90
N ARG A 187 7.92 4.12 11.38
CA ARG A 187 9.06 3.20 11.28
C ARG A 187 9.44 2.92 9.83
N ALA A 188 8.45 2.70 8.95
CA ALA A 188 8.69 2.41 7.54
C ALA A 188 9.25 3.62 6.78
N ILE A 189 8.75 4.83 7.06
CA ILE A 189 9.19 6.06 6.35
C ILE A 189 10.49 6.64 6.93
N ALA A 190 10.87 6.31 8.17
CA ALA A 190 12.08 6.82 8.81
C ALA A 190 13.38 6.51 8.05
N VAL A 191 13.41 5.42 7.30
CA VAL A 191 14.53 5.03 6.42
C VAL A 191 14.46 5.68 5.03
N LYS A 192 13.47 6.56 4.79
CA LYS A 192 13.24 7.30 3.54
C LYS A 192 13.11 6.37 2.32
N PRO A 193 12.14 5.46 2.32
CA PRO A 193 11.88 4.61 1.16
C PRO A 193 11.45 5.44 -0.04
N SER A 194 11.48 4.88 -1.24
CA SER A 194 10.85 5.47 -2.43
C SER A 194 9.46 4.92 -2.70
N VAL A 195 9.16 3.75 -2.15
CA VAL A 195 7.87 3.05 -2.29
C VAL A 195 7.37 2.62 -0.92
N LEU A 196 6.07 2.78 -0.68
CA LEU A 196 5.40 2.34 0.53
C LEU A 196 4.27 1.36 0.18
N LEU A 197 4.37 0.14 0.67
CA LEU A 197 3.39 -0.92 0.50
C LEU A 197 2.53 -1.03 1.75
N LEU A 198 1.22 -0.92 1.61
CA LEU A 198 0.25 -0.96 2.70
C LEU A 198 -0.71 -2.13 2.49
N ASP A 199 -0.60 -3.17 3.30
CA ASP A 199 -1.45 -4.37 3.20
C ASP A 199 -2.62 -4.23 4.19
N GLU A 200 -3.80 -3.84 3.71
CA GLU A 200 -5.04 -3.63 4.48
C GLU A 200 -4.87 -2.81 5.78
N PRO A 201 -4.23 -1.63 5.74
CA PRO A 201 -3.75 -0.93 6.94
C PRO A 201 -4.86 -0.39 7.85
N ALA A 202 -6.11 -0.33 7.37
CA ALA A 202 -7.26 0.17 8.12
C ALA A 202 -8.21 -0.94 8.64
N SER A 203 -7.96 -2.22 8.30
CA SER A 203 -8.94 -3.30 8.51
C SER A 203 -9.32 -3.55 9.98
N ALA A 204 -8.45 -3.20 10.92
CA ALA A 204 -8.66 -3.38 12.36
C ALA A 204 -8.87 -2.05 13.12
N LEU A 205 -9.09 -0.95 12.39
CA LEU A 205 -9.20 0.39 12.97
C LEU A 205 -10.68 0.82 13.11
N ASP A 206 -10.92 1.62 14.13
CA ASP A 206 -12.18 2.34 14.28
C ASP A 206 -12.33 3.44 13.20
N PRO A 207 -13.56 3.97 12.96
CA PRO A 207 -13.79 4.97 11.91
C PRO A 207 -12.94 6.24 12.03
N ILE A 208 -12.68 6.73 13.26
CA ILE A 208 -11.91 7.94 13.51
C ILE A 208 -10.43 7.69 13.15
N SER A 209 -9.88 6.55 13.60
CA SER A 209 -8.52 6.13 13.27
C SER A 209 -8.34 5.87 11.78
N THR A 210 -9.38 5.34 11.11
CA THR A 210 -9.39 5.14 9.65
C THR A 210 -9.33 6.48 8.92
N SER A 211 -10.12 7.47 9.31
CA SER A 211 -10.09 8.81 8.70
C SER A 211 -8.71 9.46 8.84
N LYS A 212 -8.09 9.41 10.03
CA LYS A 212 -6.74 9.91 10.26
C LYS A 212 -5.69 9.20 9.41
N LEU A 213 -5.86 7.89 9.19
CA LEU A 213 -4.97 7.13 8.31
C LEU A 213 -5.13 7.52 6.84
N GLU A 214 -6.35 7.77 6.37
CA GLU A 214 -6.62 8.23 5.01
C GLU A 214 -6.01 9.60 4.75
N GLU A 215 -6.15 10.56 5.67
CA GLU A 215 -5.52 11.88 5.62
C GLU A 215 -3.98 11.78 5.59
N LEU A 216 -3.43 10.84 6.39
CA LEU A 216 -2.00 10.56 6.39
C LEU A 216 -1.52 10.02 5.02
N ILE A 217 -2.23 9.06 4.43
CA ILE A 217 -1.89 8.49 3.11
C ILE A 217 -1.92 9.60 2.04
N GLU A 218 -2.91 10.50 2.08
CA GLU A 218 -3.00 11.63 1.16
C GLU A 218 -1.79 12.57 1.29
N THR A 219 -1.32 12.82 2.51
CA THR A 219 -0.12 13.62 2.74
C THR A 219 1.14 12.90 2.21
N LEU A 220 1.29 11.61 2.53
CA LEU A 220 2.46 10.81 2.16
C LEU A 220 2.61 10.63 0.64
N ARG A 221 1.50 10.63 -0.14
CA ARG A 221 1.59 10.48 -1.60
C ARG A 221 2.36 11.61 -2.28
N SER A 222 2.50 12.76 -1.63
CA SER A 222 3.31 13.86 -2.17
C SER A 222 4.80 13.50 -2.30
N THR A 223 5.25 12.53 -1.51
CA THR A 223 6.65 12.12 -1.40
C THR A 223 6.87 10.69 -1.91
N TYR A 224 5.93 9.78 -1.65
CA TYR A 224 6.10 8.34 -1.88
C TYR A 224 5.21 7.81 -3.02
N CYS A 225 5.71 6.80 -3.74
CA CYS A 225 4.87 5.90 -4.52
C CYS A 225 4.19 4.93 -3.55
N ILE A 226 2.86 4.92 -3.48
CA ILE A 226 2.10 4.13 -2.51
C ILE A 226 1.28 3.05 -3.24
N ALA A 227 1.40 1.81 -2.79
CA ALA A 227 0.53 0.71 -3.18
C ALA A 227 -0.25 0.23 -1.95
N ILE A 228 -1.58 0.28 -2.01
CA ILE A 228 -2.44 -0.13 -0.90
C ILE A 228 -3.38 -1.25 -1.31
N VAL A 229 -3.41 -2.33 -0.53
CA VAL A 229 -4.46 -3.34 -0.60
C VAL A 229 -5.59 -2.94 0.33
N THR A 230 -6.81 -2.94 -0.15
CA THR A 230 -7.99 -2.75 0.67
C THR A 230 -9.18 -3.53 0.12
N HIS A 231 -10.01 -4.02 1.01
CA HIS A 231 -11.32 -4.59 0.69
C HIS A 231 -12.45 -3.54 0.81
N ASN A 232 -12.14 -2.34 1.28
CA ASN A 232 -13.09 -1.24 1.40
C ASN A 232 -13.06 -0.38 0.12
N LEU A 233 -14.07 -0.57 -0.74
CA LEU A 233 -14.22 0.13 -2.01
C LEU A 233 -14.36 1.65 -1.82
N HIS A 234 -15.04 2.10 -0.76
CA HIS A 234 -15.16 3.53 -0.45
C HIS A 234 -13.80 4.14 -0.08
N GLN A 235 -12.96 3.41 0.63
CA GLN A 235 -11.59 3.83 0.93
C GLN A 235 -10.78 3.94 -0.35
N ALA A 236 -10.77 2.89 -1.20
CA ALA A 236 -10.06 2.93 -2.48
C ALA A 236 -10.47 4.15 -3.32
N ALA A 237 -11.79 4.40 -3.44
CA ALA A 237 -12.34 5.52 -4.21
C ALA A 237 -11.88 6.89 -3.68
N ARG A 238 -11.70 7.04 -2.35
CA ARG A 238 -11.32 8.32 -1.74
C ARG A 238 -9.84 8.64 -1.80
N ILE A 239 -8.96 7.63 -1.67
CA ILE A 239 -7.53 7.90 -1.44
C ILE A 239 -6.63 7.58 -2.63
N SER A 240 -7.10 6.84 -3.65
CA SER A 240 -6.24 6.41 -4.75
C SER A 240 -6.45 7.18 -6.04
N GLN A 241 -5.38 7.36 -6.80
CA GLN A 241 -5.40 7.92 -8.16
C GLN A 241 -5.60 6.83 -9.21
N TYR A 242 -5.09 5.63 -8.94
CA TYR A 242 -5.21 4.45 -9.78
C TYR A 242 -5.78 3.29 -8.97
N THR A 243 -6.57 2.45 -9.63
CA THR A 243 -7.14 1.25 -9.02
C THR A 243 -6.89 0.04 -9.91
N ALA A 244 -6.39 -1.02 -9.30
CA ALA A 244 -6.16 -2.32 -9.91
C ALA A 244 -7.19 -3.32 -9.36
N PHE A 245 -8.07 -3.83 -10.21
CA PHE A 245 -8.99 -4.90 -9.84
C PHE A 245 -8.37 -6.26 -10.14
N MET A 246 -8.24 -7.09 -9.11
CA MET A 246 -7.69 -8.45 -9.20
C MET A 246 -8.76 -9.50 -8.94
N TYR A 247 -8.74 -10.56 -9.75
CA TYR A 247 -9.62 -11.71 -9.59
C TYR A 247 -8.89 -13.02 -9.94
N LEU A 248 -8.93 -14.02 -9.05
CA LEU A 248 -8.32 -15.34 -9.24
C LEU A 248 -6.85 -15.32 -9.72
N GLY A 249 -6.07 -14.38 -9.22
CA GLY A 249 -4.65 -14.22 -9.56
C GLY A 249 -4.37 -13.38 -10.81
N GLU A 250 -5.39 -12.92 -11.50
CA GLU A 250 -5.29 -12.11 -12.71
C GLU A 250 -5.52 -10.62 -12.37
N LEU A 251 -4.84 -9.73 -13.07
CA LEU A 251 -5.17 -8.32 -13.14
C LEU A 251 -6.25 -8.15 -14.21
N VAL A 252 -7.50 -7.96 -13.75
CA VAL A 252 -8.65 -7.85 -14.65
C VAL A 252 -8.69 -6.49 -15.32
N GLU A 253 -8.50 -5.44 -14.53
CA GLU A 253 -8.54 -4.06 -15.02
C GLU A 253 -7.64 -3.17 -14.16
N PHE A 254 -6.98 -2.22 -14.82
CA PHE A 254 -6.14 -1.21 -14.16
C PHE A 254 -6.29 0.12 -14.87
N ASP A 255 -6.84 1.09 -14.20
CA ASP A 255 -7.01 2.44 -14.73
C ASP A 255 -7.06 3.48 -13.59
N ARG A 256 -7.31 4.74 -13.96
CA ARG A 256 -7.64 5.81 -13.00
C ARG A 256 -8.83 5.36 -12.15
N THR A 257 -8.75 5.67 -10.87
CA THR A 257 -9.79 5.31 -9.91
C THR A 257 -11.18 5.79 -10.33
N GLU A 258 -11.25 7.00 -10.88
CA GLU A 258 -12.50 7.54 -11.42
C GLU A 258 -13.11 6.64 -12.50
N VAL A 259 -12.31 6.11 -13.43
CA VAL A 259 -12.77 5.22 -14.51
C VAL A 259 -13.27 3.90 -13.92
N ILE A 260 -12.47 3.26 -13.05
CA ILE A 260 -12.82 1.98 -12.42
C ILE A 260 -14.17 2.06 -11.67
N PHE A 261 -14.45 3.18 -11.00
CA PHE A 261 -15.66 3.32 -10.18
C PHE A 261 -16.87 3.92 -10.92
N SER A 262 -16.68 4.58 -12.07
CA SER A 262 -17.78 5.23 -12.80
C SER A 262 -18.13 4.54 -14.11
N ALA A 263 -17.14 4.06 -14.85
CA ALA A 263 -17.29 3.49 -16.18
C ALA A 263 -16.24 2.42 -16.49
N PRO A 264 -16.17 1.32 -15.70
CA PRO A 264 -15.19 0.27 -15.92
C PRO A 264 -15.40 -0.42 -17.28
N GLY A 265 -14.31 -0.81 -17.93
CA GLY A 265 -14.31 -1.48 -19.23
C GLY A 265 -14.65 -2.97 -19.16
N ASP A 266 -14.34 -3.63 -18.04
CA ASP A 266 -14.62 -5.06 -17.84
C ASP A 266 -15.87 -5.26 -16.99
N GLN A 267 -16.79 -6.14 -17.46
CA GLN A 267 -18.04 -6.43 -16.76
C GLN A 267 -17.81 -6.96 -15.35
N ARG A 268 -16.76 -7.76 -15.11
CA ARG A 268 -16.41 -8.28 -13.79
C ARG A 268 -16.04 -7.15 -12.82
N THR A 269 -15.34 -6.12 -13.32
CA THR A 269 -15.04 -4.92 -12.52
C THR A 269 -16.33 -4.19 -12.17
N SER A 270 -17.22 -3.99 -13.15
CA SER A 270 -18.52 -3.36 -12.93
C SER A 270 -19.35 -4.08 -11.87
N ASP A 271 -19.44 -5.41 -11.97
CA ASP A 271 -20.19 -6.23 -11.01
C ASP A 271 -19.58 -6.15 -9.61
N TYR A 272 -18.24 -6.15 -9.52
CA TYR A 272 -17.54 -6.04 -8.23
C TYR A 272 -17.76 -4.68 -7.54
N VAL A 273 -17.56 -3.57 -8.26
CA VAL A 273 -17.69 -2.23 -7.67
C VAL A 273 -19.14 -1.84 -7.40
N THR A 274 -20.11 -2.50 -8.04
CA THR A 274 -21.54 -2.28 -7.80
C THR A 274 -22.14 -3.23 -6.77
N GLY A 275 -21.35 -4.18 -6.24
CA GLY A 275 -21.81 -5.17 -5.25
C GLY A 275 -22.67 -6.29 -5.83
N ARG A 276 -22.62 -6.51 -7.15
CA ARG A 276 -23.33 -7.60 -7.86
C ARG A 276 -22.45 -8.83 -8.07
N PHE A 277 -21.26 -8.80 -7.52
CA PHE A 277 -20.27 -9.87 -7.65
C PHE A 277 -20.54 -10.94 -6.58
N GLY A 278 -21.00 -12.11 -6.99
CA GLY A 278 -21.32 -13.24 -6.11
C GLY A 278 -21.83 -14.43 -6.90
#